data_e302eb6359edd69a15addde4721d39e0
#
_entry.id   e302eb6359edd69a15addde4721d39e0
#
_cell.length_a   1.000
_cell.length_b   1.000
_cell.length_c   1.000
_cell.angle_alpha   90.00
_cell.angle_beta   90.00
_cell.angle_gamma   90.00
#
_symmetry.space_group_name_H-M   'P 1'
#
loop_
_entity.id
_entity.type
_entity.pdbx_description
1 polymer ?
#
loop_
_entity_poly.entity_id
_entity_poly.type
_entity_poly.pdbx_seq_one_letter_code
_entity_poly.pdbx_strand_id
1 'polypeptide(L)'
;MSNLKPTNDFVFKKLFGEEKNVDILKDLIQSILPELKIAKVVVNKDVSLERKLITDKLGILDVMATLNDNTKINIEMQVEDLHNTVERSIFYQSGVYHESLAKGISYINAFKTIGIWITNYDVFKEGPFHEIARLKRDYENIILTDKYELHYIQLSKFKKKCKRISTKLEQWLLFIINENMEEINMVDNKYVKKAEKELEYL
;
A
#
# COMPACT_ATOMS: atom_id res chain seq x y z
N MET A 1 28.40 3.85 -3.26
CA MET A 1 27.03 3.51 -3.67
C MET A 1 26.11 4.05 -2.59
N SER A 2 25.16 4.89 -2.96
CA SER A 2 24.21 5.46 -2.00
C SER A 2 23.40 4.32 -1.38
N ASN A 3 23.38 4.24 -0.05
CA ASN A 3 22.67 3.18 0.69
C ASN A 3 21.17 3.50 0.79
N LEU A 4 20.56 3.89 -0.34
CA LEU A 4 19.16 4.26 -0.42
C LEU A 4 18.30 2.99 -0.33
N LYS A 5 17.49 2.91 0.70
CA LYS A 5 16.57 1.79 0.90
C LYS A 5 15.17 2.13 0.38
N PRO A 6 14.47 1.19 -0.29
CA PRO A 6 13.09 1.40 -0.71
C PRO A 6 12.13 1.74 0.43
N THR A 7 12.48 1.42 1.68
CA THR A 7 11.71 1.79 2.89
C THR A 7 11.81 3.27 3.26
N ASN A 8 12.74 4.03 2.66
CA ASN A 8 12.80 5.48 2.86
C ASN A 8 11.63 6.16 2.13
N ASP A 9 10.89 7.05 2.78
CA ASP A 9 9.70 7.73 2.24
C ASP A 9 9.95 8.41 0.88
N PHE A 10 11.08 9.12 0.75
CA PHE A 10 11.43 9.78 -0.50
C PHE A 10 11.67 8.77 -1.62
N VAL A 11 12.42 7.71 -1.33
CA VAL A 11 12.72 6.65 -2.29
C VAL A 11 11.44 5.89 -2.67
N PHE A 12 10.59 5.58 -1.70
CA PHE A 12 9.31 4.92 -1.92
C PHE A 12 8.41 5.72 -2.86
N LYS A 13 8.25 7.03 -2.60
CA LYS A 13 7.49 7.94 -3.46
C LYS A 13 8.09 8.05 -4.87
N LYS A 14 9.41 8.07 -4.99
CA LYS A 14 10.09 8.11 -6.30
C LYS A 14 9.90 6.82 -7.10
N LEU A 15 9.96 5.66 -6.45
CA LEU A 15 9.78 4.37 -7.10
C LEU A 15 8.32 4.11 -7.50
N PHE A 16 7.37 4.41 -6.62
CA PHE A 16 5.98 3.99 -6.77
C PHE A 16 5.00 5.14 -7.08
N GLY A 17 5.38 6.39 -6.79
CA GLY A 17 4.52 7.56 -6.94
C GLY A 17 4.73 8.35 -8.25
N GLU A 18 5.65 7.96 -9.13
CA GLU A 18 5.90 8.64 -10.39
C GLU A 18 5.22 7.96 -11.59
N GLU A 19 4.67 8.76 -12.50
CA GLU A 19 3.97 8.28 -13.71
C GLU A 19 4.83 7.38 -14.60
N LYS A 20 6.14 7.66 -14.71
CA LYS A 20 7.09 6.84 -15.48
C LYS A 20 7.21 5.41 -14.96
N ASN A 21 6.85 5.19 -13.69
CA ASN A 21 6.96 3.94 -12.96
C ASN A 21 5.59 3.27 -12.70
N VAL A 22 4.54 3.68 -13.41
CA VAL A 22 3.18 3.16 -13.21
C VAL A 22 3.06 1.66 -13.40
N ASP A 23 3.89 1.06 -14.23
CA ASP A 23 3.95 -0.39 -14.45
C ASP A 23 4.55 -1.13 -13.23
N ILE A 24 5.54 -0.53 -12.56
CA ILE A 24 6.11 -0.99 -11.29
C ILE A 24 5.04 -0.97 -10.21
N LEU A 25 4.37 0.18 -10.04
CA LEU A 25 3.28 0.33 -9.08
C LEU A 25 2.13 -0.66 -9.35
N LYS A 26 1.75 -0.83 -10.62
CA LYS A 26 0.69 -1.76 -11.01
C LYS A 26 1.01 -3.20 -10.61
N ASP A 27 2.24 -3.67 -10.85
CA ASP A 27 2.64 -5.05 -10.49
C ASP A 27 2.69 -5.23 -8.97
N LEU A 28 3.15 -4.23 -8.20
CA LEU A 28 3.09 -4.25 -6.74
C LEU A 28 1.64 -4.37 -6.26
N ILE A 29 0.74 -3.49 -6.71
CA ILE A 29 -0.68 -3.52 -6.32
C ILE A 29 -1.31 -4.86 -6.70
N GLN A 30 -1.07 -5.36 -7.93
CA GLN A 30 -1.61 -6.65 -8.38
C GLN A 30 -1.09 -7.83 -7.56
N SER A 31 0.12 -7.73 -7.02
CA SER A 31 0.69 -8.77 -6.16
C SER A 31 0.08 -8.79 -4.77
N ILE A 32 -0.35 -7.61 -4.26
CA ILE A 32 -1.03 -7.45 -2.96
C ILE A 32 -2.51 -7.83 -3.08
N LEU A 33 -3.13 -7.51 -4.22
CA LEU A 33 -4.56 -7.68 -4.49
C LEU A 33 -4.78 -8.62 -5.70
N PRO A 34 -4.42 -9.91 -5.59
CA PRO A 34 -4.45 -10.85 -6.72
C PRO A 34 -5.86 -11.10 -7.26
N GLU A 35 -6.90 -10.86 -6.43
CA GLU A 35 -8.31 -11.03 -6.80
C GLU A 35 -8.82 -9.90 -7.71
N LEU A 36 -8.15 -8.74 -7.75
CA LEU A 36 -8.57 -7.64 -8.60
C LEU A 36 -8.02 -7.80 -10.02
N LYS A 37 -8.84 -7.49 -11.02
CA LYS A 37 -8.42 -7.43 -12.43
C LYS A 37 -7.94 -6.02 -12.77
N ILE A 38 -6.67 -5.73 -12.51
CA ILE A 38 -6.09 -4.40 -12.70
C ILE A 38 -5.60 -4.24 -14.15
N ALA A 39 -6.43 -3.60 -14.99
CA ALA A 39 -6.04 -3.27 -16.36
C ALA A 39 -5.21 -1.98 -16.43
N LYS A 40 -5.61 -0.95 -15.67
CA LYS A 40 -4.98 0.38 -15.66
C LYS A 40 -4.80 0.89 -14.24
N VAL A 41 -3.69 1.59 -14.02
CA VAL A 41 -3.41 2.37 -12.80
C VAL A 41 -3.08 3.80 -13.22
N VAL A 42 -3.63 4.76 -12.50
CA VAL A 42 -3.30 6.19 -12.64
C VAL A 42 -2.77 6.67 -11.30
N VAL A 43 -1.55 7.18 -11.28
CA VAL A 43 -0.97 7.81 -10.08
C VAL A 43 -1.60 9.18 -9.90
N ASN A 44 -2.08 9.46 -8.69
CA ASN A 44 -2.60 10.76 -8.31
C ASN A 44 -1.51 11.54 -7.59
N LYS A 45 -1.02 12.62 -8.21
CA LYS A 45 0.03 13.46 -7.63
C LYS A 45 -0.54 14.40 -6.57
N ASP A 46 0.26 14.67 -5.54
CA ASP A 46 0.02 15.71 -4.52
C ASP A 46 -1.37 15.65 -3.84
N VAL A 47 -1.85 14.44 -3.59
CA VAL A 47 -3.11 14.28 -2.87
C VAL A 47 -2.89 14.60 -1.39
N SER A 48 -3.19 15.83 -1.01
CA SER A 48 -3.44 16.18 0.39
C SER A 48 -4.94 16.00 0.66
N LEU A 49 -5.29 15.25 1.69
CA LEU A 49 -6.67 15.20 2.18
C LEU A 49 -7.13 16.63 2.52
N GLU A 50 -8.31 17.06 2.04
CA GLU A 50 -8.77 18.45 2.19
C GLU A 50 -8.63 18.94 3.64
N ARG A 51 -8.05 20.14 3.80
CA ARG A 51 -7.82 20.80 5.10
C ARG A 51 -9.05 20.91 5.99
N LYS A 52 -10.25 20.78 5.45
CA LYS A 52 -11.53 20.91 6.19
C LYS A 52 -11.82 19.74 7.15
N LEU A 53 -11.20 18.58 6.95
CA LEU A 53 -11.33 17.43 7.85
C LEU A 53 -10.18 17.33 8.86
N ILE A 54 -9.12 18.12 8.69
CA ILE A 54 -7.87 17.98 9.43
C ILE A 54 -7.42 19.36 9.89
N THR A 55 -7.88 19.77 11.04
CA THR A 55 -7.55 21.09 11.61
C THR A 55 -6.07 21.26 11.98
N ASP A 56 -5.26 20.19 12.13
CA ASP A 56 -3.86 20.33 12.55
C ASP A 56 -2.87 19.22 12.09
N LYS A 57 -3.31 18.20 11.35
CA LYS A 57 -2.40 17.15 10.86
C LYS A 57 -2.57 16.97 9.36
N LEU A 58 -1.77 17.66 8.57
CA LEU A 58 -1.69 17.49 7.13
C LEU A 58 -1.18 16.08 6.83
N GLY A 59 -2.11 15.15 6.53
CA GLY A 59 -1.76 13.85 5.98
C GLY A 59 -1.43 14.00 4.51
N ILE A 60 -0.15 14.09 4.16
CA ILE A 60 0.30 13.89 2.78
C ILE A 60 0.38 12.38 2.61
N LEU A 61 -0.45 11.84 1.70
CA LEU A 61 -0.43 10.42 1.38
C LEU A 61 0.84 10.07 0.59
N ASP A 62 1.42 8.90 0.87
CA ASP A 62 2.69 8.53 0.24
C ASP A 62 2.49 8.23 -1.24
N VAL A 63 1.61 7.31 -1.58
CA VAL A 63 1.27 6.97 -2.97
C VAL A 63 -0.24 6.79 -3.11
N MET A 64 -0.86 7.64 -3.91
CA MET A 64 -2.28 7.52 -4.28
C MET A 64 -2.42 7.07 -5.71
N ALA A 65 -3.29 6.09 -5.93
CA ALA A 65 -3.60 5.58 -7.26
C ALA A 65 -5.10 5.36 -7.47
N THR A 66 -5.53 5.45 -8.72
CA THR A 66 -6.89 5.10 -9.15
C THR A 66 -6.82 3.96 -10.16
N LEU A 67 -7.59 2.91 -9.93
CA LEU A 67 -7.68 1.77 -10.83
C LEU A 67 -8.71 2.01 -11.95
N ASN A 68 -8.78 1.07 -12.90
CA ASN A 68 -9.69 1.12 -14.06
C ASN A 68 -11.18 1.13 -13.70
N ASP A 69 -11.56 0.65 -12.53
CA ASP A 69 -12.95 0.64 -11.99
C ASP A 69 -13.21 1.79 -11.00
N ASN A 70 -12.34 2.81 -10.99
CA ASN A 70 -12.32 3.92 -10.06
C ASN A 70 -12.03 3.56 -8.59
N THR A 71 -11.64 2.33 -8.28
CA THR A 71 -11.12 1.97 -6.96
C THR A 71 -9.95 2.88 -6.61
N LYS A 72 -9.99 3.48 -5.42
CA LYS A 72 -8.92 4.32 -4.89
C LYS A 72 -7.98 3.48 -4.03
N ILE A 73 -6.69 3.56 -4.29
CA ILE A 73 -5.65 2.88 -3.53
C ILE A 73 -4.77 3.93 -2.87
N ASN A 74 -4.63 3.85 -1.55
CA ASN A 74 -3.61 4.57 -0.80
C ASN A 74 -2.56 3.59 -0.30
N ILE A 75 -1.27 3.85 -0.56
CA ILE A 75 -0.16 3.03 -0.05
C ILE A 75 0.72 3.90 0.82
N GLU A 76 0.91 3.46 2.07
CA GLU A 76 1.72 4.11 3.09
C GLU A 76 2.91 3.23 3.46
N MET A 77 4.12 3.81 3.52
CA MET A 77 5.32 3.15 4.04
C MET A 77 5.65 3.70 5.42
N GLN A 78 5.69 2.85 6.45
CA GLN A 78 5.95 3.26 7.83
C GLN A 78 7.15 2.51 8.40
N VAL A 79 8.19 3.25 8.72
CA VAL A 79 9.45 2.68 9.27
C VAL A 79 9.42 2.65 10.79
N GLU A 80 8.91 3.70 11.42
CA GLU A 80 8.87 3.87 12.87
C GLU A 80 7.51 3.51 13.45
N ASP A 81 7.50 2.72 14.52
CA ASP A 81 6.30 2.40 15.27
C ASP A 81 5.98 3.51 16.28
N LEU A 82 5.01 4.35 15.93
CA LEU A 82 4.46 5.38 16.82
C LEU A 82 3.30 4.88 17.68
N HIS A 83 3.03 3.56 17.70
CA HIS A 83 1.95 2.91 18.46
C HIS A 83 0.53 3.44 18.14
N ASN A 84 0.32 3.98 16.95
CA ASN A 84 -0.96 4.55 16.50
C ASN A 84 -1.31 4.20 15.04
N THR A 85 -0.67 3.16 14.50
CA THR A 85 -0.81 2.78 13.08
C THR A 85 -2.24 2.44 12.72
N VAL A 86 -2.95 1.74 13.58
CA VAL A 86 -4.34 1.34 13.34
C VAL A 86 -5.25 2.58 13.27
N GLU A 87 -5.19 3.45 14.28
CA GLU A 87 -6.00 4.68 14.33
C GLU A 87 -5.68 5.60 13.16
N ARG A 88 -4.38 5.75 12.84
CA ARG A 88 -3.93 6.56 11.72
C ARG A 88 -4.42 5.99 10.39
N SER A 89 -4.38 4.67 10.22
CA SER A 89 -4.84 4.01 9.01
C SER A 89 -6.34 4.18 8.80
N ILE A 90 -7.14 4.03 9.85
CA ILE A 90 -8.58 4.27 9.82
C ILE A 90 -8.86 5.73 9.47
N PHE A 91 -8.15 6.67 10.09
CA PHE A 91 -8.34 8.10 9.86
C PHE A 91 -8.06 8.48 8.39
N TYR A 92 -6.89 8.07 7.85
CA TYR A 92 -6.52 8.37 6.46
C TYR A 92 -7.46 7.71 5.47
N GLN A 93 -7.77 6.44 5.69
CA GLN A 93 -8.68 5.71 4.82
C GLN A 93 -10.10 6.28 4.85
N SER A 94 -10.57 6.79 5.99
CA SER A 94 -11.86 7.48 6.09
C SER A 94 -11.87 8.76 5.26
N GLY A 95 -10.77 9.51 5.23
CA GLY A 95 -10.62 10.67 4.35
C GLY A 95 -10.69 10.29 2.87
N VAL A 96 -9.95 9.27 2.45
CA VAL A 96 -9.97 8.76 1.07
C VAL A 96 -11.38 8.27 0.70
N TYR A 97 -12.07 7.58 1.61
CA TYR A 97 -13.44 7.12 1.38
C TYR A 97 -14.43 8.28 1.26
N HIS A 98 -14.31 9.30 2.11
CA HIS A 98 -15.11 10.51 2.02
C HIS A 98 -14.93 11.22 0.66
N GLU A 99 -13.68 11.35 0.18
CA GLU A 99 -13.37 11.95 -1.11
C GLU A 99 -13.73 11.06 -2.32
N SER A 100 -14.05 9.78 -2.09
CA SER A 100 -14.48 8.88 -3.16
C SER A 100 -15.86 9.22 -3.74
N LEU A 101 -16.60 10.08 -3.06
CA LEU A 101 -17.95 10.47 -3.43
C LEU A 101 -18.03 11.97 -3.75
N ALA A 102 -18.36 12.30 -5.00
CA ALA A 102 -18.57 13.69 -5.39
C ALA A 102 -19.85 14.28 -4.75
N LYS A 103 -19.82 15.59 -4.50
CA LYS A 103 -20.97 16.33 -3.92
C LYS A 103 -22.25 16.11 -4.76
N GLY A 104 -23.33 15.76 -4.09
CA GLY A 104 -24.64 15.55 -4.73
C GLY A 104 -24.84 14.18 -5.37
N ILE A 105 -23.86 13.28 -5.27
CA ILE A 105 -23.98 11.90 -5.76
C ILE A 105 -24.50 10.99 -4.64
N SER A 106 -25.32 10.01 -4.98
CA SER A 106 -25.87 9.03 -4.04
C SER A 106 -24.74 8.19 -3.38
N TYR A 107 -24.86 7.94 -2.07
CA TYR A 107 -23.87 7.15 -1.30
C TYR A 107 -23.61 5.74 -1.86
N ILE A 108 -24.59 5.14 -2.54
CA ILE A 108 -24.41 3.84 -3.17
C ILE A 108 -23.35 3.86 -4.29
N ASN A 109 -23.07 5.03 -4.84
CA ASN A 109 -22.07 5.25 -5.90
C ASN A 109 -20.67 5.59 -5.38
N ALA A 110 -20.46 5.55 -4.05
CA ALA A 110 -19.11 5.69 -3.50
C ALA A 110 -18.20 4.60 -4.07
N PHE A 111 -17.00 4.99 -4.51
CA PHE A 111 -16.03 4.04 -5.05
C PHE A 111 -15.42 3.18 -3.92
N LYS A 112 -14.98 2.00 -4.27
CA LYS A 112 -14.17 1.17 -3.38
C LYS A 112 -12.87 1.89 -3.06
N THR A 113 -12.44 1.81 -1.80
CA THR A 113 -11.18 2.37 -1.32
C THR A 113 -10.41 1.32 -0.54
N ILE A 114 -9.13 1.21 -0.83
CA ILE A 114 -8.22 0.25 -0.20
C ILE A 114 -7.01 1.01 0.33
N GLY A 115 -6.77 0.91 1.64
CA GLY A 115 -5.55 1.40 2.27
C GLY A 115 -4.55 0.27 2.43
N ILE A 116 -3.32 0.44 1.95
CA ILE A 116 -2.23 -0.53 2.05
C ILE A 116 -1.15 0.09 2.94
N TRP A 117 -0.91 -0.51 4.11
CA TRP A 117 0.07 -0.07 5.09
C TRP A 117 1.22 -1.06 5.14
N ILE A 118 2.36 -0.67 4.61
CA ILE A 118 3.60 -1.46 4.65
C ILE A 118 4.41 -0.97 5.83
N THR A 119 4.62 -1.83 6.84
CA THR A 119 5.28 -1.46 8.09
C THR A 119 6.56 -2.24 8.31
N ASN A 120 7.60 -1.59 8.83
CA ASN A 120 8.86 -2.27 9.20
C ASN A 120 8.80 -2.91 10.61
N TYR A 121 7.63 -2.91 11.22
CA TYR A 121 7.35 -3.44 12.55
C TYR A 121 6.05 -4.26 12.57
N ASP A 122 5.82 -4.98 13.68
CA ASP A 122 4.61 -5.77 13.87
C ASP A 122 3.48 -4.87 14.39
N VAL A 123 2.47 -4.58 13.58
CA VAL A 123 1.26 -3.83 13.98
C VAL A 123 0.38 -4.69 14.89
N PHE A 124 0.29 -5.99 14.60
CA PHE A 124 -0.45 -6.96 15.37
C PHE A 124 0.52 -7.98 15.97
N LYS A 125 0.27 -8.39 17.21
CA LYS A 125 1.13 -9.37 17.91
C LYS A 125 1.13 -10.73 17.23
N GLU A 126 -0.03 -11.19 16.80
CA GLU A 126 -0.24 -12.50 16.16
C GLU A 126 -0.66 -12.33 14.70
N GLY A 127 -0.89 -13.45 14.00
CA GLY A 127 -1.39 -13.46 12.63
C GLY A 127 -0.31 -13.50 11.54
N PRO A 128 -0.71 -13.49 10.27
CA PRO A 128 0.18 -13.51 9.12
C PRO A 128 0.89 -12.17 8.91
N PHE A 129 1.87 -12.12 8.00
CA PHE A 129 2.54 -10.88 7.63
C PHE A 129 1.65 -9.96 6.77
N HIS A 130 0.66 -10.50 6.09
CA HIS A 130 -0.34 -9.74 5.32
C HIS A 130 -1.71 -9.99 5.93
N GLU A 131 -2.26 -8.99 6.58
CA GLU A 131 -3.58 -9.01 7.21
C GLU A 131 -4.53 -8.03 6.55
N ILE A 132 -5.82 -8.40 6.51
CA ILE A 132 -6.87 -7.59 5.90
C ILE A 132 -7.92 -7.29 6.95
N ALA A 133 -8.15 -5.99 7.19
CA ALA A 133 -9.24 -5.51 8.03
C ALA A 133 -10.41 -5.01 7.18
N ARG A 134 -11.63 -5.42 7.57
CA ARG A 134 -12.88 -5.07 6.90
C ARG A 134 -13.96 -4.69 7.90
N LEU A 135 -14.90 -3.86 7.48
CA LEU A 135 -16.09 -3.56 8.25
C LEU A 135 -17.05 -4.75 8.24
N LYS A 136 -17.41 -5.25 9.42
CA LYS A 136 -18.28 -6.42 9.59
C LYS A 136 -19.41 -6.12 10.56
N ARG A 137 -20.54 -6.84 10.42
CA ARG A 137 -21.57 -6.93 11.44
C ARG A 137 -21.16 -7.96 12.48
N ASP A 138 -21.39 -7.69 13.75
CA ASP A 138 -21.13 -8.65 14.83
C ASP A 138 -21.94 -9.93 14.65
N TYR A 139 -23.20 -9.80 14.24
CA TYR A 139 -24.02 -10.95 13.94
C TYR A 139 -23.48 -11.70 12.71
N GLU A 140 -23.15 -12.98 12.90
CA GLU A 140 -22.60 -13.88 11.87
C GLU A 140 -21.31 -13.42 11.20
N ASN A 141 -20.65 -12.37 11.72
CA ASN A 141 -19.37 -11.86 11.19
C ASN A 141 -19.42 -11.51 9.68
N ILE A 142 -20.59 -11.09 9.19
CA ILE A 142 -20.82 -10.80 7.76
C ILE A 142 -20.20 -9.44 7.39
N ILE A 143 -19.50 -9.38 6.25
CA ILE A 143 -18.94 -8.15 5.71
C ILE A 143 -20.07 -7.15 5.44
N LEU A 144 -20.00 -5.96 6.05
CA LEU A 144 -20.98 -4.89 5.92
C LEU A 144 -20.92 -4.24 4.53
N THR A 145 -19.72 -4.04 4.01
CA THR A 145 -19.44 -3.47 2.69
C THR A 145 -18.08 -3.93 2.20
N ASP A 146 -17.95 -4.11 0.89
CA ASP A 146 -16.69 -4.39 0.21
C ASP A 146 -15.95 -3.11 -0.25
N LYS A 147 -16.54 -1.93 0.04
CA LYS A 147 -16.02 -0.63 -0.41
C LYS A 147 -14.95 -0.03 0.50
N TYR A 148 -14.66 -0.65 1.64
CA TYR A 148 -13.68 -0.17 2.60
C TYR A 148 -12.82 -1.31 3.10
N GLU A 149 -11.53 -1.32 2.73
CA GLU A 149 -10.57 -2.34 3.14
C GLU A 149 -9.26 -1.70 3.58
N LEU A 150 -8.62 -2.29 4.60
CA LEU A 150 -7.28 -1.96 5.05
C LEU A 150 -6.42 -3.21 4.97
N HIS A 151 -5.26 -3.10 4.34
CA HIS A 151 -4.25 -4.14 4.25
C HIS A 151 -3.02 -3.73 5.06
N TYR A 152 -2.59 -4.59 5.98
CA TYR A 152 -1.37 -4.40 6.76
C TYR A 152 -0.34 -5.43 6.32
N ILE A 153 0.78 -4.96 5.78
CA ILE A 153 1.89 -5.78 5.33
C ILE A 153 3.07 -5.53 6.26
N GLN A 154 3.34 -6.48 7.14
CA GLN A 154 4.28 -6.36 8.25
C GLN A 154 5.62 -7.01 7.87
N LEU A 155 6.59 -6.20 7.40
CA LEU A 155 7.88 -6.66 6.90
C LEU A 155 8.67 -7.42 7.96
N SER A 156 8.59 -7.04 9.24
CA SER A 156 9.23 -7.74 10.34
C SER A 156 8.71 -9.17 10.52
N LYS A 157 7.38 -9.39 10.37
CA LYS A 157 6.79 -10.75 10.37
C LYS A 157 7.18 -11.54 9.14
N PHE A 158 7.21 -10.89 7.97
CA PHE A 158 7.66 -11.53 6.74
C PHE A 158 9.09 -12.06 6.89
N LYS A 159 10.04 -11.26 7.36
CA LYS A 159 11.44 -11.68 7.63
C LYS A 159 11.52 -12.90 8.55
N LYS A 160 10.72 -12.93 9.62
CA LYS A 160 10.73 -14.04 10.60
C LYS A 160 10.14 -15.33 10.07
N LYS A 161 9.12 -15.26 9.21
CA LYS A 161 8.30 -16.41 8.79
C LYS A 161 8.62 -16.92 7.38
N CYS A 162 9.10 -16.08 6.49
CA CYS A 162 9.35 -16.46 5.10
C CYS A 162 10.72 -17.16 4.99
N LYS A 163 10.68 -18.48 4.77
CA LYS A 163 11.89 -19.31 4.54
C LYS A 163 12.18 -19.52 3.06
N ARG A 164 11.24 -19.27 2.18
CA ARG A 164 11.34 -19.47 0.75
C ARG A 164 10.42 -18.51 0.02
N ILE A 165 10.97 -17.80 -0.95
CA ILE A 165 10.21 -16.90 -1.81
C ILE A 165 9.46 -17.69 -2.87
N SER A 166 8.14 -17.58 -2.91
CA SER A 166 7.26 -18.36 -3.78
C SER A 166 6.24 -17.54 -4.55
N THR A 167 5.87 -16.37 -4.03
CA THR A 167 4.85 -15.50 -4.62
C THR A 167 5.43 -14.17 -5.13
N LYS A 168 4.72 -13.49 -6.03
CA LYS A 168 5.12 -12.17 -6.51
C LYS A 168 5.15 -11.15 -5.37
N LEU A 169 4.21 -11.24 -4.43
CA LEU A 169 4.21 -10.37 -3.26
C LEU A 169 5.49 -10.55 -2.44
N GLU A 170 5.88 -11.79 -2.14
CA GLU A 170 7.11 -12.07 -1.39
C GLU A 170 8.36 -11.54 -2.12
N GLN A 171 8.40 -11.59 -3.45
CA GLN A 171 9.47 -11.00 -4.25
C GLN A 171 9.53 -9.48 -4.08
N TRP A 172 8.37 -8.80 -4.07
CA TRP A 172 8.30 -7.36 -3.77
C TRP A 172 8.73 -7.02 -2.36
N LEU A 173 8.30 -7.81 -1.37
CA LEU A 173 8.68 -7.56 0.03
C LEU A 173 10.18 -7.76 0.26
N LEU A 174 10.79 -8.76 -0.39
CA LEU A 174 12.22 -8.96 -0.36
C LEU A 174 12.98 -7.74 -0.92
N PHE A 175 12.55 -7.21 -2.08
CA PHE A 175 13.11 -6.00 -2.67
C PHE A 175 12.94 -4.78 -1.74
N ILE A 176 11.75 -4.58 -1.16
CA ILE A 176 11.49 -3.43 -0.27
C ILE A 176 12.38 -3.49 0.98
N ILE A 177 12.59 -4.67 1.55
CA ILE A 177 13.48 -4.87 2.70
C ILE A 177 14.95 -4.54 2.35
N ASN A 178 15.38 -4.89 1.14
CA ASN A 178 16.74 -4.65 0.60
C ASN A 178 17.88 -5.05 1.55
N GLU A 179 17.77 -6.20 2.21
CA GLU A 179 18.80 -6.65 3.17
C GLU A 179 19.73 -7.73 2.58
N ASN A 180 19.32 -8.42 1.53
CA ASN A 180 20.08 -9.52 0.94
C ASN A 180 20.07 -9.48 -0.60
N MET A 181 21.08 -8.86 -1.19
CA MET A 181 21.19 -8.70 -2.65
C MET A 181 21.32 -10.05 -3.40
N GLU A 182 21.86 -11.09 -2.76
CA GLU A 182 21.99 -12.42 -3.40
C GLU A 182 20.60 -13.05 -3.60
N GLU A 183 19.69 -12.91 -2.62
CA GLU A 183 18.31 -13.39 -2.75
C GLU A 183 17.49 -12.58 -3.76
N ILE A 184 17.73 -11.26 -3.87
CA ILE A 184 17.09 -10.40 -4.86
C ILE A 184 17.49 -10.84 -6.28
N ASN A 185 18.74 -11.23 -6.51
CA ASN A 185 19.19 -11.73 -7.81
C ASN A 185 18.46 -13.00 -8.26
N MET A 186 17.87 -13.78 -7.34
CA MET A 186 17.05 -14.96 -7.65
C MET A 186 15.59 -14.61 -7.98
N VAL A 187 15.19 -13.35 -7.86
CA VAL A 187 13.84 -12.88 -8.16
C VAL A 187 13.61 -12.90 -9.68
N ASP A 188 12.53 -13.53 -10.12
CA ASP A 188 12.16 -13.63 -11.54
C ASP A 188 11.17 -12.54 -12.00
N ASN A 189 10.70 -11.70 -11.10
CA ASN A 189 9.78 -10.61 -11.44
C ASN A 189 10.50 -9.47 -12.16
N LYS A 190 10.19 -9.29 -13.47
CA LYS A 190 10.79 -8.25 -14.31
C LYS A 190 10.56 -6.82 -13.81
N TYR A 191 9.48 -6.57 -13.06
CA TYR A 191 9.17 -5.25 -12.53
C TYR A 191 9.95 -4.97 -11.25
N VAL A 192 10.24 -5.98 -10.45
CA VAL A 192 11.19 -5.86 -9.34
C VAL A 192 12.57 -5.53 -9.87
N LYS A 193 13.04 -6.24 -10.93
CA LYS A 193 14.33 -5.93 -11.59
C LYS A 193 14.37 -4.53 -12.21
N LYS A 194 13.23 -4.03 -12.70
CA LYS A 194 13.11 -2.66 -13.18
C LYS A 194 13.21 -1.66 -12.04
N ALA A 195 12.51 -1.92 -10.91
CA ALA A 195 12.55 -1.09 -9.73
C ALA A 195 13.97 -1.01 -9.12
N GLU A 196 14.70 -2.12 -9.12
CA GLU A 196 16.09 -2.18 -8.69
C GLU A 196 16.99 -1.25 -9.52
N LYS A 197 16.85 -1.28 -10.85
CA LYS A 197 17.57 -0.36 -11.74
C LYS A 197 17.18 1.10 -11.49
N GLU A 198 15.90 1.41 -11.33
CA GLU A 198 15.46 2.78 -10.99
C GLU A 198 16.05 3.25 -9.66
N LEU A 199 16.21 2.36 -8.68
CA LEU A 199 16.82 2.66 -7.39
C LEU A 199 18.31 3.04 -7.52
N GLU A 200 19.05 2.45 -8.48
CA GLU A 200 20.45 2.78 -8.74
C GLU A 200 20.65 4.22 -9.27
N TYR A 201 19.61 4.79 -9.89
CA TYR A 201 19.63 6.15 -10.45
C TYR A 201 19.12 7.23 -9.48
N LEU A 202 18.65 6.86 -8.28
CA LEU A 202 18.21 7.82 -7.25
C LEU A 202 19.35 8.20 -6.32
#